data_17cf5f9eba888eaf009f91095330f17c
#
_entry.id   17cf5f9eba888eaf009f91095330f17c
#
_cell.length_a   1.000
_cell.length_b   1.000
_cell.length_c   1.000
_cell.angle_alpha   90.00
_cell.angle_beta   90.00
_cell.angle_gamma   90.00
#
_symmetry.space_group_name_H-M   'P 1'
#
loop_
_entity.id
_entity.type
_entity.pdbx_description
1 polymer ?
#
loop_
_entity_poly.entity_id
_entity_poly.type
_entity_poly.pdbx_seq_one_letter_code
_entity_poly.pdbx_strand_id
1 'polypeptide(L)'
;MVMTAHASGMSFEKADFAHLYKNRDFLAQEYVRGRLVFGELVRVLKSDSEGMFIARLITVIRTSASEEEARQKICCDYGLCPDTAAYVLALSLEELTSLSLQECQEALAYFEVMASVS
;
A
#
# COMPACT_ATOMS: atom_id res chain seq x y z
N MET A 1 7.56 -2.53 11.37
CA MET A 1 7.47 -2.60 10.75
C MET A 1 7.46 -2.60 10.51
N VAL A 2 7.39 -2.18 10.23
CA VAL A 2 7.32 -2.09 9.62
C VAL A 2 7.37 -2.11 9.07
N MET A 3 7.41 -1.97 8.86
CA MET A 3 7.29 -2.21 7.96
C MET A 3 7.81 -2.87 7.59
N THR A 4 8.05 -3.52 7.51
CA THR A 4 8.27 -4.15 6.99
C THR A 4 8.20 -4.52 6.43
N ALA A 5 8.26 -4.50 6.05
CA ALA A 5 7.94 -4.94 5.30
C ALA A 5 8.48 -5.33 4.62
N HIS A 6 8.89 -5.76 4.32
CA HIS A 6 9.23 -5.96 3.50
C HIS A 6 9.06 -6.59 2.64
N ALA A 7 9.60 -7.11 2.67
CA ALA A 7 9.39 -7.74 1.38
C ALA A 7 8.51 -6.97 0.47
N SER A 8 7.78 -6.09 0.94
CA SER A 8 6.96 -5.22 0.12
C SER A 8 7.83 -4.18 -0.57
N GLY A 9 7.29 -3.56 -1.61
CA GLY A 9 7.98 -2.49 -2.30
C GLY A 9 8.18 -1.24 -1.46
N MET A 10 7.63 -1.24 -0.25
CA MET A 10 7.75 -0.10 0.66
C MET A 10 8.80 -0.33 1.73
N SER A 11 9.69 -1.28 1.53
CA SER A 11 10.75 -1.56 2.48
C SER A 11 11.73 -0.38 2.57
N PHE A 12 12.12 -0.05 3.78
CA PHE A 12 13.08 1.03 4.03
C PHE A 12 14.31 0.47 4.74
N GLU A 13 15.04 -0.36 4.04
CA GLU A 13 16.26 -0.94 4.59
C GLU A 13 17.37 0.08 4.63
N LYS A 14 18.32 -0.10 5.55
CA LYS A 14 19.38 0.86 5.74
C LYS A 14 20.23 1.06 4.49
N ALA A 15 20.49 -0.01 3.77
CA ALA A 15 21.28 0.09 2.54
C ALA A 15 20.58 0.96 1.50
N ASP A 16 19.28 0.83 1.41
CA ASP A 16 18.50 1.61 0.47
C ASP A 16 18.40 3.06 0.91
N PHE A 17 18.41 3.27 2.22
CA PHE A 17 18.28 4.62 2.76
C PHE A 17 19.42 5.52 2.30
N ALA A 18 20.65 5.02 2.33
CA ALA A 18 21.80 5.80 1.88
C ALA A 18 21.69 6.13 0.40
N HIS A 19 21.18 5.20 -0.39
CA HIS A 19 20.97 5.41 -1.81
C HIS A 19 19.90 6.48 -2.06
N LEU A 20 18.81 6.42 -1.33
CA LEU A 20 17.72 7.37 -1.45
C LEU A 20 18.15 8.78 -1.06
N TYR A 21 19.03 8.89 -0.10
CA TYR A 21 19.49 10.18 0.34
C TYR A 21 20.19 10.96 -0.78
N LYS A 22 20.86 10.25 -1.66
CA LYS A 22 21.56 10.88 -2.77
C LYS A 22 20.62 11.23 -3.91
N ASN A 23 19.38 10.79 -3.86
CA ASN A 23 18.43 10.97 -4.94
C ASN A 23 17.15 11.59 -4.38
N ARG A 24 17.20 12.90 -4.15
CA ARG A 24 16.10 13.60 -3.47
C ARG A 24 14.78 13.52 -4.23
N ASP A 25 14.85 13.64 -5.56
CA ASP A 25 13.63 13.62 -6.36
C ASP A 25 12.93 12.26 -6.26
N PHE A 26 13.73 11.19 -6.30
CA PHE A 26 13.18 9.86 -6.16
C PHE A 26 12.53 9.68 -4.77
N LEU A 27 13.20 10.15 -3.74
CA LEU A 27 12.70 10.05 -2.37
C LEU A 27 11.38 10.80 -2.21
N ALA A 28 11.32 12.02 -2.77
CA ALA A 28 10.10 12.81 -2.70
C ALA A 28 8.95 12.11 -3.41
N GLN A 29 9.22 11.49 -4.56
CA GLN A 29 8.19 10.77 -5.29
C GLN A 29 7.71 9.55 -4.50
N GLU A 30 8.60 8.86 -3.80
CA GLU A 30 8.22 7.72 -2.99
C GLU A 30 7.35 8.13 -1.81
N TYR A 31 7.62 9.26 -1.21
CA TYR A 31 6.77 9.75 -0.12
C TYR A 31 5.40 10.15 -0.62
N VAL A 32 5.32 10.79 -1.78
CA VAL A 32 4.03 11.15 -2.38
C VAL A 32 3.23 9.90 -2.73
N ARG A 33 3.90 8.89 -3.29
CA ARG A 33 3.24 7.62 -3.62
C ARG A 33 2.72 6.93 -2.36
N GLY A 34 3.53 6.90 -1.30
CA GLY A 34 3.08 6.31 -0.03
C GLY A 34 1.86 7.02 0.52
N ARG A 35 1.84 8.35 0.45
CA ARG A 35 0.69 9.12 0.89
C ARG A 35 -0.56 8.76 0.09
N LEU A 36 -0.42 8.62 -1.22
CA LEU A 36 -1.54 8.24 -2.07
C LEU A 36 -2.05 6.85 -1.73
N VAL A 37 -1.14 5.87 -1.64
CA VAL A 37 -1.51 4.48 -1.40
C VAL A 37 -2.24 4.35 -0.05
N PHE A 38 -1.64 4.87 1.01
CA PHE A 38 -2.24 4.71 2.33
C PHE A 38 -3.46 5.60 2.52
N GLY A 39 -3.53 6.72 1.81
CA GLY A 39 -4.74 7.53 1.80
C GLY A 39 -5.93 6.76 1.23
N GLU A 40 -5.70 6.05 0.14
CA GLU A 40 -6.76 5.24 -0.46
C GLU A 40 -7.14 4.06 0.42
N LEU A 41 -6.14 3.40 1.02
CA LEU A 41 -6.42 2.28 1.91
C LEU A 41 -7.21 2.72 3.14
N VAL A 42 -6.86 3.87 3.72
CA VAL A 42 -7.62 4.40 4.84
C VAL A 42 -9.07 4.64 4.44
N ARG A 43 -9.28 5.22 3.25
CA ARG A 43 -10.64 5.48 2.76
C ARG A 43 -11.45 4.18 2.64
N VAL A 44 -10.84 3.16 2.03
CA VAL A 44 -11.53 1.90 1.82
C VAL A 44 -11.83 1.21 3.14
N LEU A 45 -10.84 1.18 4.03
CA LEU A 45 -11.02 0.48 5.31
C LEU A 45 -12.03 1.19 6.21
N LYS A 46 -12.10 2.51 6.15
CA LYS A 46 -13.13 3.24 6.89
C LYS A 46 -14.53 2.93 6.37
N SER A 47 -14.65 2.70 5.08
CA SER A 47 -15.95 2.39 4.47
C SER A 47 -16.33 0.94 4.65
N ASP A 48 -15.43 0.10 5.13
CA ASP A 48 -15.61 -1.34 5.22
C ASP A 48 -16.23 -1.71 6.57
N SER A 49 -17.49 -1.34 6.75
CA SER A 49 -18.17 -1.51 8.05
C SER A 49 -18.29 -2.96 8.45
N GLU A 50 -18.23 -3.89 7.51
CA GLU A 50 -18.39 -5.31 7.79
C GLU A 50 -17.06 -6.06 7.88
N GLY A 51 -15.94 -5.39 7.63
CA GLY A 51 -14.64 -6.03 7.67
C GLY A 51 -14.42 -7.04 6.56
N MET A 52 -15.00 -6.81 5.39
CA MET A 52 -14.95 -7.77 4.30
C MET A 52 -13.89 -7.47 3.24
N PHE A 53 -13.20 -6.35 3.37
CA PHE A 53 -12.26 -5.93 2.32
C PHE A 53 -11.18 -6.97 2.06
N ILE A 54 -10.54 -7.45 3.12
CA ILE A 54 -9.44 -8.43 2.98
C ILE A 54 -9.97 -9.74 2.39
N ALA A 55 -11.13 -10.20 2.85
CA ALA A 55 -11.71 -11.42 2.33
C ALA A 55 -12.01 -11.30 0.84
N ARG A 56 -12.51 -10.13 0.42
CA ARG A 56 -12.80 -9.91 -0.99
C ARG A 56 -11.55 -9.82 -1.83
N LEU A 57 -10.48 -9.21 -1.29
CA LEU A 57 -9.20 -9.20 -1.99
C LEU A 57 -8.71 -10.60 -2.25
N ILE A 58 -8.76 -11.46 -1.23
CA ILE A 58 -8.31 -12.84 -1.38
C ILE A 58 -9.13 -13.55 -2.43
N THR A 59 -10.46 -13.33 -2.44
CA THR A 59 -11.32 -13.94 -3.44
C THR A 59 -10.95 -13.45 -4.85
N VAL A 60 -10.72 -12.17 -5.03
CA VAL A 60 -10.33 -11.63 -6.33
C VAL A 60 -9.03 -12.26 -6.80
N ILE A 61 -8.05 -12.36 -5.91
CA ILE A 61 -6.76 -12.94 -6.25
C ILE A 61 -6.94 -14.39 -6.70
N ARG A 62 -7.74 -15.16 -5.96
CA ARG A 62 -7.92 -16.57 -6.25
C ARG A 62 -8.71 -16.83 -7.52
N THR A 63 -9.61 -15.94 -7.88
CA THR A 63 -10.49 -16.15 -9.03
C THR A 63 -10.03 -15.43 -10.28
N SER A 64 -8.94 -14.68 -10.22
CA SER A 64 -8.41 -13.99 -11.39
C SER A 64 -7.44 -14.89 -12.14
N ALA A 65 -7.44 -14.76 -13.46
CA ALA A 65 -6.58 -15.58 -14.31
C ALA A 65 -5.13 -15.11 -14.28
N SER A 66 -4.89 -13.84 -13.93
CA SER A 66 -3.56 -13.27 -13.92
C SER A 66 -3.50 -12.15 -12.90
N GLU A 67 -2.28 -11.73 -12.59
CA GLU A 67 -2.08 -10.59 -11.69
C GLU A 67 -2.67 -9.32 -12.29
N GLU A 68 -2.54 -9.16 -13.59
CA GLU A 68 -3.09 -8.00 -14.28
C GLU A 68 -4.60 -7.93 -14.14
N GLU A 69 -5.27 -9.07 -14.30
CA GLU A 69 -6.72 -9.12 -14.14
C GLU A 69 -7.12 -8.81 -12.70
N ALA A 70 -6.38 -9.34 -11.73
CA ALA A 70 -6.65 -9.06 -10.32
C ALA A 70 -6.52 -7.56 -10.04
N ARG A 71 -5.46 -6.94 -10.58
CA ARG A 71 -5.22 -5.52 -10.37
C ARG A 71 -6.35 -4.68 -10.96
N GLN A 72 -6.80 -5.03 -12.16
CA GLN A 72 -7.90 -4.31 -12.79
C GLN A 72 -9.19 -4.43 -12.00
N LYS A 73 -9.48 -5.62 -11.49
CA LYS A 73 -10.69 -5.81 -10.69
C LYS A 73 -10.65 -5.01 -9.39
N ILE A 74 -9.50 -4.99 -8.73
CA ILE A 74 -9.35 -4.24 -7.49
C ILE A 74 -9.52 -2.76 -7.75
N CYS A 75 -8.91 -2.26 -8.82
CA CYS A 75 -9.05 -0.85 -9.16
C CYS A 75 -10.50 -0.48 -9.44
N CYS A 76 -11.21 -1.32 -10.19
CA CYS A 76 -12.61 -1.03 -10.53
C CYS A 76 -13.53 -1.14 -9.32
N ASP A 77 -13.34 -2.19 -8.52
CA ASP A 77 -14.29 -2.46 -7.44
C ASP A 77 -14.18 -1.45 -6.30
N TYR A 78 -13.00 -0.91 -6.06
CA TYR A 78 -12.77 -0.05 -4.91
C TYR A 78 -12.36 1.37 -5.30
N GLY A 79 -12.27 1.65 -6.58
CA GLY A 79 -11.85 2.98 -7.03
C GLY A 79 -10.41 3.30 -6.64
N LEU A 80 -9.54 2.31 -6.69
CA LEU A 80 -8.14 2.48 -6.33
C LEU A 80 -7.31 2.75 -7.56
N CYS A 81 -6.22 3.51 -7.39
CA CYS A 81 -5.30 3.71 -8.48
C CYS A 81 -4.40 2.48 -8.65
N PRO A 82 -3.74 2.33 -9.80
CA PRO A 82 -2.89 1.16 -10.05
C PRO A 82 -1.78 0.99 -9.02
N ASP A 83 -1.23 2.07 -8.49
CA ASP A 83 -0.16 1.97 -7.48
C ASP A 83 -0.67 1.30 -6.20
N THR A 84 -1.88 1.65 -5.77
CA THR A 84 -2.46 1.05 -4.57
C THR A 84 -2.77 -0.43 -4.81
N ALA A 85 -3.34 -0.75 -5.96
CA ALA A 85 -3.63 -2.14 -6.30
C ALA A 85 -2.34 -2.96 -6.34
N ALA A 86 -1.29 -2.41 -6.94
CA ALA A 86 0.00 -3.10 -7.00
C ALA A 86 0.56 -3.34 -5.61
N TYR A 87 0.40 -2.35 -4.73
CA TYR A 87 0.89 -2.49 -3.36
C TYR A 87 0.21 -3.64 -2.63
N VAL A 88 -1.13 -3.71 -2.67
CA VAL A 88 -1.83 -4.77 -1.94
C VAL A 88 -1.57 -6.14 -2.55
N LEU A 89 -1.36 -6.22 -3.86
CA LEU A 89 -1.06 -7.49 -4.51
C LEU A 89 0.36 -7.97 -4.20
N ALA A 90 1.24 -7.08 -3.80
CA ALA A 90 2.62 -7.44 -3.45
C ALA A 90 2.73 -7.90 -2.00
N LEU A 91 1.70 -7.74 -1.19
CA LEU A 91 1.74 -8.16 0.21
C LEU A 91 1.68 -9.69 0.31
N SER A 92 2.40 -10.22 1.28
CA SER A 92 2.27 -11.65 1.60
C SER A 92 0.90 -11.88 2.23
N LEU A 93 0.51 -13.14 2.31
CA LEU A 93 -0.77 -13.46 2.94
C LEU A 93 -0.78 -12.99 4.40
N GLU A 94 0.33 -13.17 5.10
CA GLU A 94 0.43 -12.73 6.48
C GLU A 94 0.28 -11.21 6.59
N GLU A 95 0.96 -10.47 5.71
CA GLU A 95 0.86 -9.02 5.72
C GLU A 95 -0.55 -8.56 5.39
N LEU A 96 -1.18 -9.23 4.43
CA LEU A 96 -2.52 -8.87 3.99
C LEU A 96 -3.54 -9.09 5.10
N THR A 97 -3.43 -10.21 5.82
CA THR A 97 -4.38 -10.49 6.91
C THR A 97 -4.14 -9.63 8.12
N SER A 98 -2.95 -9.02 8.24
CA SER A 98 -2.63 -8.11 9.34
C SER A 98 -2.95 -6.66 9.01
N LEU A 99 -3.36 -6.37 7.79
CA LEU A 99 -3.63 -5.01 7.37
C LEU A 99 -4.82 -4.44 8.15
N SER A 100 -4.62 -3.32 8.81
CA SER A 100 -5.65 -2.72 9.65
C SER A 100 -5.78 -1.23 9.36
N LEU A 101 -6.93 -0.68 9.70
CA LEU A 101 -7.16 0.75 9.54
C LEU A 101 -6.15 1.56 10.35
N GLN A 102 -5.91 1.14 11.61
CA GLN A 102 -4.99 1.87 12.46
C GLN A 102 -3.58 1.93 11.85
N GLU A 103 -3.09 0.80 11.38
CA GLU A 103 -1.75 0.76 10.79
C GLU A 103 -1.67 1.62 9.53
N CYS A 104 -2.72 1.59 8.72
CA CYS A 104 -2.74 2.42 7.52
C CYS A 104 -2.80 3.90 7.87
N GLN A 105 -3.53 4.26 8.93
CA GLN A 105 -3.57 5.65 9.38
C GLN A 105 -2.21 6.12 9.89
N GLU A 106 -1.49 5.27 10.61
CA GLU A 106 -0.16 5.60 11.07
C GLU A 106 0.82 5.77 9.92
N ALA A 107 0.74 4.87 8.94
CA ALA A 107 1.58 4.98 7.76
C ALA A 107 1.25 6.24 6.97
N LEU A 108 -0.03 6.55 6.83
CA LEU A 108 -0.44 7.75 6.12
C LEU A 108 0.12 9.00 6.80
N ALA A 109 0.02 9.07 8.12
CA ALA A 109 0.55 10.21 8.87
C ALA A 109 2.05 10.38 8.63
N TYR A 110 2.79 9.26 8.63
CA TYR A 110 4.21 9.29 8.36
C TYR A 110 4.49 9.87 6.96
N PHE A 111 3.78 9.36 5.95
CA PHE A 111 4.03 9.80 4.59
C PHE A 111 3.56 11.23 4.35
N GLU A 112 2.53 11.68 5.04
CA GLU A 112 2.09 13.07 4.94
C GLU A 112 3.16 14.02 5.45
N VAL A 113 3.78 13.69 6.59
CA VAL A 113 4.85 14.51 7.13
C VAL A 113 6.05 14.50 6.19
N MET A 114 6.47 13.32 5.76
CA MET A 114 7.66 13.21 4.91
C MET A 114 7.46 13.87 3.55
N ALA A 115 6.26 13.78 2.99
CA ALA A 115 5.98 14.41 1.70
C ALA A 115 5.99 15.94 1.83
N SER A 116 5.56 16.47 2.98
CA SER A 116 5.48 17.91 3.16
C SER A 116 6.84 18.55 3.41
N VAL A 117 7.82 17.79 3.88
CA VAL A 117 9.16 18.33 4.15
C VAL A 117 10.15 18.03 3.02
N SER A 118 9.72 17.36 1.99
CA SER A 118 10.60 16.99 0.86
C SER A 118 10.71 18.11 -0.20
#